data_5e3fcc74600eb3207819ffcdb29a9a18
#
_entry.id   5e3fcc74600eb3207819ffcdb29a9a18
#
_cell.length_a   1.000
_cell.length_b   1.000
_cell.length_c   1.000
_cell.angle_alpha   90.00
_cell.angle_beta   90.00
_cell.angle_gamma   90.00
#
_symmetry.space_group_name_H-M   'P 1'
#
loop_
_entity.id
_entity.type
_entity.pdbx_description
1 polymer ?
#
loop_
_entity_poly.entity_id
_entity_poly.type
_entity_poly.pdbx_seq_one_letter_code
_entity_poly.pdbx_strand_id
1 'polypeptide(L)'
;MRAVDTNILVRLVTRDDAKQVSTAEAFVARGAWVPHLVLAEAMWVLSSVYDRGPVEIATAVEMLLSHEHLTLQDSEAVAAAAAHFRRRPALGFSDCLVLEVARKAGHLPLGTFDRDFSKLDGVERL
;
A
#
# COMPACT_ATOMS: atom_id res chain seq x y z
N MET A 1 20.55 2.76 1.15
CA MET A 1 19.50 2.24 0.24
C MET A 1 18.75 3.42 -0.35
N ARG A 2 18.51 3.36 -1.65
CA ARG A 2 17.81 4.44 -2.34
C ARG A 2 16.30 4.24 -2.23
N ALA A 3 15.53 5.32 -2.35
CA ALA A 3 14.08 5.26 -2.32
C ALA A 3 13.49 5.31 -3.74
N VAL A 4 12.26 4.88 -3.87
CA VAL A 4 11.50 4.96 -5.13
C VAL A 4 10.30 5.89 -4.97
N ASP A 5 9.85 6.45 -6.09
CA ASP A 5 8.61 7.21 -6.12
C ASP A 5 7.45 6.34 -6.65
N THR A 6 6.30 6.97 -6.73
CA THR A 6 5.05 6.29 -7.14
C THR A 6 5.15 5.62 -8.49
N ASN A 7 5.71 6.30 -9.49
CA ASN A 7 5.74 5.75 -10.86
C ASN A 7 6.63 4.53 -10.99
N ILE A 8 7.68 4.42 -10.18
CA ILE A 8 8.50 3.21 -10.17
C ILE A 8 7.64 2.00 -9.76
N LEU A 9 6.86 2.13 -8.68
CA LEU A 9 5.98 1.05 -8.25
C LEU A 9 4.91 0.73 -9.28
N VAL A 10 4.30 1.75 -9.86
CA VAL A 10 3.26 1.56 -10.88
C VAL A 10 3.81 0.78 -12.08
N ARG A 11 5.02 1.11 -12.53
CA ARG A 11 5.64 0.40 -13.65
C ARG A 11 6.00 -1.05 -13.29
N LEU A 12 6.46 -1.29 -12.08
CA LEU A 12 6.77 -2.68 -11.64
C LEU A 12 5.51 -3.54 -11.58
N VAL A 13 4.37 -2.95 -11.23
CA VAL A 13 3.11 -3.69 -11.12
C VAL A 13 2.43 -3.85 -12.47
N THR A 14 2.26 -2.77 -13.22
CA THR A 14 1.48 -2.79 -14.48
C THR A 14 2.26 -3.35 -15.66
N ARG A 15 3.57 -3.11 -15.67
CA ARG A 15 4.49 -3.56 -16.73
C ARG A 15 4.05 -3.14 -18.13
N ASP A 16 3.38 -2.00 -18.22
CA ASP A 16 2.76 -1.52 -19.46
C ASP A 16 3.71 -0.70 -20.37
N ASP A 17 4.93 -0.44 -19.92
CA ASP A 17 5.96 0.25 -20.68
C ASP A 17 7.28 -0.50 -20.51
N ALA A 18 7.64 -1.32 -21.50
CA ALA A 18 8.78 -2.22 -21.41
C ALA A 18 10.08 -1.50 -21.07
N LYS A 19 10.30 -0.31 -21.63
CA LYS A 19 11.53 0.47 -21.39
C LYS A 19 11.57 0.99 -19.94
N GLN A 20 10.47 1.54 -19.46
CA GLN A 20 10.39 2.04 -18.10
C GLN A 20 10.46 0.89 -17.09
N VAL A 21 9.83 -0.24 -17.35
CA VAL A 21 9.93 -1.44 -16.52
C VAL A 21 11.38 -1.88 -16.40
N SER A 22 12.10 -1.99 -17.50
CA SER A 22 13.50 -2.38 -17.51
C SER A 22 14.36 -1.42 -16.68
N THR A 23 14.13 -0.11 -16.83
CA THR A 23 14.84 0.93 -16.08
C THR A 23 14.51 0.84 -14.58
N ALA A 24 13.23 0.64 -14.25
CA ALA A 24 12.80 0.51 -12.85
C ALA A 24 13.41 -0.74 -12.20
N GLU A 25 13.39 -1.87 -12.90
CA GLU A 25 14.00 -3.12 -12.40
C GLU A 25 15.50 -2.95 -12.16
N ALA A 26 16.20 -2.30 -13.06
CA ALA A 26 17.63 -2.03 -12.89
C ALA A 26 17.89 -1.14 -11.67
N PHE A 27 17.04 -0.13 -11.46
CA PHE A 27 17.18 0.76 -10.31
C PHE A 27 16.98 0.02 -8.99
N VAL A 28 15.97 -0.83 -8.88
CA VAL A 28 15.67 -1.52 -7.63
C VAL A 28 16.53 -2.75 -7.39
N ALA A 29 17.26 -3.23 -8.40
CA ALA A 29 18.05 -4.46 -8.30
C ALA A 29 19.07 -4.45 -7.16
N ARG A 30 19.51 -3.28 -6.72
CA ARG A 30 20.47 -3.09 -5.62
C ARG A 30 19.78 -2.85 -4.27
N GLY A 31 18.48 -3.05 -4.21
CA GLY A 31 17.65 -2.77 -3.05
C GLY A 31 17.11 -1.34 -3.08
N ALA A 32 15.83 -1.18 -2.78
CA ALA A 32 15.18 0.11 -2.73
C ALA A 32 14.14 0.15 -1.62
N TRP A 33 13.95 1.34 -1.06
CA TRP A 33 13.03 1.57 0.05
C TRP A 33 11.76 2.26 -0.44
N VAL A 34 10.62 1.82 0.09
CA VAL A 34 9.29 2.31 -0.31
C VAL A 34 8.62 2.95 0.90
N PRO A 35 8.44 4.28 0.93
CA PRO A 35 7.70 4.92 2.01
C PRO A 35 6.20 4.65 1.90
N HIS A 36 5.50 4.70 3.03
CA HIS A 36 4.04 4.52 3.08
C HIS A 36 3.30 5.45 2.13
N LEU A 37 3.72 6.69 2.05
CA LEU A 37 3.08 7.68 1.19
C LEU A 37 3.12 7.25 -0.28
N VAL A 38 4.27 6.77 -0.73
CA VAL A 38 4.43 6.27 -2.10
C VAL A 38 3.59 5.03 -2.34
N LEU A 39 3.58 4.10 -1.40
CA LEU A 39 2.78 2.88 -1.51
C LEU A 39 1.29 3.22 -1.63
N ALA A 40 0.78 4.07 -0.74
CA ALA A 40 -0.62 4.48 -0.76
C ALA A 40 -1.00 5.18 -2.06
N GLU A 41 -0.15 6.08 -2.54
CA GLU A 41 -0.39 6.78 -3.80
C GLU A 41 -0.37 5.82 -5.00
N ALA A 42 0.56 4.87 -5.02
CA ALA A 42 0.62 3.87 -6.08
C ALA A 42 -0.66 3.03 -6.13
N MET A 43 -1.19 2.62 -4.98
CA MET A 43 -2.44 1.85 -4.93
C MET A 43 -3.63 2.69 -5.39
N TRP A 44 -3.64 3.98 -5.05
CA TRP A 44 -4.66 4.90 -5.56
C TRP A 44 -4.59 5.04 -7.09
N VAL A 45 -3.40 5.17 -7.66
CA VAL A 45 -3.21 5.24 -9.12
C VAL A 45 -3.70 3.96 -9.79
N LEU A 46 -3.35 2.80 -9.25
CA LEU A 46 -3.80 1.51 -9.81
C LEU A 46 -5.32 1.40 -9.80
N SER A 47 -5.97 1.90 -8.76
CA SER A 47 -7.42 1.88 -8.65
C SER A 47 -8.08 2.89 -9.57
N SER A 48 -7.63 4.14 -9.57
CA SER A 48 -8.32 5.25 -10.24
C SER A 48 -7.93 5.43 -11.70
N VAL A 49 -6.69 5.16 -12.06
CA VAL A 49 -6.19 5.33 -13.43
C VAL A 49 -6.22 4.02 -14.20
N TYR A 50 -5.83 2.92 -13.57
CA TYR A 50 -5.76 1.60 -14.21
C TYR A 50 -6.99 0.74 -13.96
N ASP A 51 -7.95 1.28 -13.22
CA ASP A 51 -9.24 0.62 -12.94
C ASP A 51 -9.09 -0.78 -12.33
N ARG A 52 -8.06 -0.95 -11.48
CA ARG A 52 -7.83 -2.21 -10.76
C ARG A 52 -8.78 -2.34 -9.60
N GLY A 53 -9.39 -3.52 -9.47
CA GLY A 53 -10.32 -3.81 -8.37
C GLY A 53 -9.63 -4.16 -7.07
N PRO A 54 -10.41 -4.30 -5.96
CA PRO A 54 -9.85 -4.55 -4.63
C PRO A 54 -8.97 -5.80 -4.54
N VAL A 55 -9.34 -6.88 -5.19
CA VAL A 55 -8.54 -8.12 -5.18
C VAL A 55 -7.18 -7.89 -5.82
N GLU A 56 -7.16 -7.18 -6.95
CA GLU A 56 -5.93 -6.85 -7.67
C GLU A 56 -5.04 -5.90 -6.85
N ILE A 57 -5.63 -4.93 -6.16
CA ILE A 57 -4.89 -4.02 -5.28
C ILE A 57 -4.26 -4.79 -4.11
N ALA A 58 -5.02 -5.67 -3.46
CA ALA A 58 -4.49 -6.48 -2.37
C ALA A 58 -3.34 -7.37 -2.84
N THR A 59 -3.49 -7.98 -4.02
CA THR A 59 -2.44 -8.81 -4.62
C THR A 59 -1.19 -7.98 -4.93
N ALA A 60 -1.36 -6.76 -5.44
CA ALA A 60 -0.24 -5.86 -5.72
C ALA A 60 0.54 -5.52 -4.45
N VAL A 61 -0.16 -5.20 -3.35
CA VAL A 61 0.50 -4.91 -2.07
C VAL A 61 1.30 -6.12 -1.58
N GLU A 62 0.69 -7.31 -1.65
CA GLU A 62 1.36 -8.55 -1.23
C GLU A 62 2.58 -8.87 -2.09
N MET A 63 2.47 -8.64 -3.39
CA MET A 63 3.60 -8.81 -4.31
C MET A 63 4.76 -7.87 -3.95
N LEU A 64 4.45 -6.61 -3.65
CA LEU A 64 5.48 -5.64 -3.26
C LEU A 64 6.11 -6.00 -1.91
N LEU A 65 5.31 -6.50 -0.95
CA LEU A 65 5.82 -6.98 0.35
C LEU A 65 6.81 -8.13 0.19
N SER A 66 6.57 -9.02 -0.76
CA SER A 66 7.44 -10.19 -0.99
C SER A 66 8.51 -9.98 -2.05
N HIS A 67 8.59 -8.79 -2.64
CA HIS A 67 9.60 -8.49 -3.66
C HIS A 67 11.00 -8.49 -3.04
N GLU A 68 11.92 -9.28 -3.62
CA GLU A 68 13.24 -9.50 -3.02
C GLU A 68 14.11 -8.25 -2.94
N HIS A 69 13.86 -7.25 -3.78
CA HIS A 69 14.66 -6.03 -3.85
C HIS A 69 14.00 -4.80 -3.22
N LEU A 70 12.76 -4.93 -2.73
CA LEU A 70 12.04 -3.82 -2.11
C LEU A 70 11.93 -4.01 -0.60
N THR A 71 12.21 -2.94 0.13
CA THR A 71 11.98 -2.87 1.57
C THR A 71 10.91 -1.80 1.82
N LEU A 72 9.74 -2.23 2.25
CA LEU A 72 8.65 -1.30 2.55
C LEU A 72 8.84 -0.74 3.95
N GLN A 73 8.57 0.56 4.10
CA GLN A 73 8.54 1.21 5.40
C GLN A 73 7.57 0.45 6.30
N ASP A 74 8.03 0.04 7.48
CA ASP A 74 7.24 -0.71 8.44
C ASP A 74 6.37 -1.79 7.77
N SER A 75 7.03 -2.80 7.24
CA SER A 75 6.35 -3.86 6.49
C SER A 75 5.30 -4.62 7.30
N GLU A 76 5.44 -4.67 8.63
CA GLU A 76 4.44 -5.30 9.50
C GLU A 76 3.11 -4.53 9.47
N ALA A 77 3.17 -3.20 9.53
CA ALA A 77 1.96 -2.38 9.42
C ALA A 77 1.31 -2.54 8.05
N VAL A 78 2.11 -2.60 6.99
CA VAL A 78 1.61 -2.83 5.63
C VAL A 78 0.93 -4.19 5.52
N ALA A 79 1.54 -5.23 6.05
CA ALA A 79 0.96 -6.59 6.01
C ALA A 79 -0.36 -6.66 6.79
N ALA A 80 -0.43 -6.03 7.96
CA ALA A 80 -1.67 -5.97 8.73
C ALA A 80 -2.77 -5.20 7.98
N ALA A 81 -2.41 -4.08 7.36
CA ALA A 81 -3.36 -3.29 6.56
C ALA A 81 -3.87 -4.09 5.36
N ALA A 82 -3.00 -4.80 4.67
CA ALA A 82 -3.39 -5.65 3.55
C ALA A 82 -4.36 -6.75 3.98
N ALA A 83 -4.15 -7.35 5.15
CA ALA A 83 -5.04 -8.37 5.70
C ALA A 83 -6.44 -7.79 6.02
N HIS A 84 -6.52 -6.61 6.62
CA HIS A 84 -7.80 -5.92 6.86
C HIS A 84 -8.52 -5.62 5.54
N PHE A 85 -7.79 -5.07 4.59
CA PHE A 85 -8.34 -4.71 3.28
C PHE A 85 -8.86 -5.92 2.53
N ARG A 86 -8.17 -7.05 2.61
CA ARG A 86 -8.62 -8.28 1.95
C ARG A 86 -9.94 -8.80 2.55
N ARG A 87 -10.12 -8.66 3.87
CA ARG A 87 -11.35 -9.05 4.55
C ARG A 87 -12.50 -8.07 4.31
N ARG A 88 -12.18 -6.78 4.17
CA ARG A 88 -13.18 -5.70 4.02
C ARG A 88 -12.74 -4.74 2.91
N PRO A 89 -12.84 -5.18 1.64
CA PRO A 89 -12.29 -4.39 0.53
C PRO A 89 -12.96 -3.03 0.33
N ALA A 90 -14.20 -2.85 0.82
CA ALA A 90 -14.88 -1.57 0.73
C ALA A 90 -14.21 -0.45 1.52
N LEU A 91 -13.33 -0.79 2.50
CA LEU A 91 -12.67 0.22 3.34
C LEU A 91 -11.54 0.97 2.63
N GLY A 92 -10.98 0.38 1.59
CA GLY A 92 -9.81 0.95 0.93
C GLY A 92 -8.51 0.66 1.69
N PHE A 93 -7.45 0.41 0.93
CA PHE A 93 -6.15 0.06 1.50
C PHE A 93 -5.56 1.19 2.35
N SER A 94 -5.66 2.44 1.87
CA SER A 94 -5.07 3.59 2.56
C SER A 94 -5.63 3.77 3.96
N ASP A 95 -6.94 3.61 4.14
CA ASP A 95 -7.57 3.74 5.45
C ASP A 95 -7.09 2.63 6.39
N CYS A 96 -6.97 1.41 5.88
CA CYS A 96 -6.44 0.30 6.68
C CYS A 96 -5.00 0.56 7.10
N LEU A 97 -4.18 1.15 6.23
CA LEU A 97 -2.80 1.49 6.54
C LEU A 97 -2.72 2.61 7.59
N VAL A 98 -3.55 3.64 7.46
CA VAL A 98 -3.60 4.73 8.46
C VAL A 98 -3.90 4.15 9.85
N LEU A 99 -4.85 3.24 9.95
CA LEU A 99 -5.19 2.60 11.23
C LEU A 99 -4.00 1.84 11.81
N GLU A 100 -3.32 1.03 11.01
CA GLU A 100 -2.21 0.22 11.51
C GLU A 100 -0.99 1.08 11.88
N VAL A 101 -0.75 2.16 11.16
CA VAL A 101 0.28 3.13 11.52
C VAL A 101 -0.05 3.80 12.86
N ALA A 102 -1.31 4.24 13.04
CA ALA A 102 -1.76 4.84 14.30
C ALA A 102 -1.67 3.84 15.47
N ARG A 103 -2.09 2.60 15.25
CA ARG A 103 -2.02 1.53 16.26
C ARG A 103 -0.58 1.30 16.71
N LYS A 104 0.33 1.17 15.76
CA LYS A 104 1.73 0.89 16.07
C LYS A 104 2.41 2.06 16.79
N ALA A 105 2.01 3.28 16.45
CA ALA A 105 2.53 4.48 17.11
C ALA A 105 1.91 4.71 18.51
N GLY A 106 0.89 3.95 18.88
CA GLY A 106 0.25 4.06 20.18
C GLY A 106 -0.82 5.16 20.27
N HIS A 107 -1.40 5.56 19.15
CA HIS A 107 -2.36 6.67 19.08
C HIS A 107 -3.76 6.20 18.68
N LEU A 108 -4.37 5.40 19.54
CA LEU A 108 -5.76 4.98 19.38
C LEU A 108 -6.64 5.63 20.46
N PRO A 109 -7.94 5.82 20.21
CA PRO A 109 -8.67 5.44 19.01
C PRO A 109 -8.41 6.39 17.84
N LEU A 110 -8.54 5.87 16.63
CA LEU A 110 -8.54 6.65 15.40
C LEU A 110 -9.95 7.19 15.16
N GLY A 111 -10.08 8.51 15.09
CA GLY A 111 -11.38 9.14 14.84
C GLY A 111 -11.74 9.16 13.37
N THR A 112 -13.01 8.90 13.06
CA THR A 112 -13.50 8.93 11.69
C THR A 112 -14.98 9.31 11.64
N PHE A 113 -15.44 9.82 10.51
CA PHE A 113 -16.86 9.97 10.22
C PHE A 113 -17.41 8.79 9.42
N ASP A 114 -16.54 7.92 8.90
CA ASP A 114 -16.93 6.78 8.08
C ASP A 114 -17.49 5.66 8.94
N ARG A 115 -18.76 5.31 8.68
CA ARG A 115 -19.48 4.29 9.44
C ARG A 115 -18.84 2.91 9.29
N ASP A 116 -18.48 2.53 8.07
CA ASP A 116 -17.93 1.19 7.83
C ASP A 116 -16.53 1.03 8.42
N PHE A 117 -15.71 2.07 8.29
CA PHE A 117 -14.38 2.08 8.87
C PHE A 117 -14.44 1.99 10.40
N SER A 118 -15.44 2.62 11.01
CA SER A 118 -15.59 2.61 12.47
C SER A 118 -15.89 1.22 13.06
N LYS A 119 -16.21 0.23 12.23
CA LYS A 119 -16.42 -1.14 12.67
C LYS A 119 -15.13 -1.88 12.99
N LEU A 120 -13.99 -1.36 12.57
CA LEU A 120 -12.70 -1.96 12.90
C LEU A 120 -12.31 -1.62 14.34
N ASP A 121 -11.64 -2.59 14.98
CA ASP A 121 -11.12 -2.38 16.34
C ASP A 121 -10.12 -1.24 16.36
N GLY A 122 -10.26 -0.34 17.34
CA GLY A 122 -9.41 0.83 17.48
C GLY A 122 -9.90 2.07 16.75
N VAL A 123 -11.02 2.00 16.06
CA VAL A 123 -11.60 3.13 15.33
C VAL A 123 -12.86 3.62 16.04
N GLU A 124 -12.99 4.94 16.19
CA GLU A 124 -14.13 5.58 16.84
C GLU A 124 -14.85 6.47 15.84
N ARG A 125 -16.16 6.24 15.68
CA ARG A 125 -16.99 7.09 14.84
C ARG A 125 -17.39 8.36 15.60
N LEU A 126 -17.18 9.50 14.98
CA LEU A 126 -17.57 10.79 15.53
C LEU A 126 -18.95 11.24 15.10
#